data_986b393b7f45a52ece5c29748625c88d
#
_entry.id   986b393b7f45a52ece5c29748625c88d
#
_cell.length_a   1.000
_cell.length_b   1.000
_cell.length_c   1.000
_cell.angle_alpha   90.00
_cell.angle_beta   90.00
_cell.angle_gamma   90.00
#
_symmetry.space_group_name_H-M   'P 1'
#
loop_
_entity.id
_entity.type
_entity.pdbx_description
1 polymer ?
#
loop_
_entity_poly.entity_id
_entity_poly.type
_entity_poly.pdbx_seq_one_letter_code
_entity_poly.pdbx_strand_id
1 'polypeptide(L)'
;MGVIVNAKQFTEQFWNLTCDRLGAPYTIQYYDFTSSMMHNSGLFIMKIFAVITKDAAVAMNLTYLSIFFIAGIISYFVMRNIKINCWVASLSSAVFALSPYMLFRNIGHIVLTECYFVPLSILLCIWIYERDDVLTLDKDFFKRKINYVALFFTFLIANNGIAYYPFFTCFILMVTAVSKLAKTGKIKQGLRGVVAVIMVCFFVVLSILPGKIYNIMNGSNAAAVDRSGFEQTELYGLKIAQLFMPLNGHGWYDKYIDIYNENAFLVTENSSAYLGILGMIGFIVLMFCLFTKRDSLLKKRLACLSELNISMVLLGTIGGLGSMFAFFVSPMLRAYNRISIFIEYVSILAVALLVNELIRVIKDNKKVVSAWAKRISLVLTGCIFGLMCLFSIWEGYPQLATPAYDTNKMNYISDKNFVENIENSVEAGSMIYHEYPEYGPVNDMWDYHLYIGYLHSKTLKWSYGSIKGRDEDKWNKNVGSMPIDKMVSYLKEQGFAGIYIDRRAYEEEELTTLEGSLKQILNEEPMISDNENLSFFKF
;
A
#
# COMPACT_ATOMS: atom_id res chain seq x y z
N MET A 1 -4.22 -13.27 -0.57
CA MET A 1 -5.66 -13.62 -0.69
C MET A 1 -6.60 -12.47 -0.34
N GLY A 2 -6.47 -11.71 0.73
CA GLY A 2 -7.41 -10.62 1.06
C GLY A 2 -7.69 -9.62 -0.08
N VAL A 3 -6.69 -9.32 -0.92
CA VAL A 3 -6.87 -8.42 -2.08
C VAL A 3 -7.78 -9.03 -3.16
N ILE A 4 -7.64 -10.33 -3.44
CA ILE A 4 -8.49 -10.99 -4.45
C ILE A 4 -9.92 -11.19 -3.94
N VAL A 5 -10.13 -11.29 -2.61
CA VAL A 5 -11.46 -11.29 -2.00
C VAL A 5 -12.18 -9.98 -2.29
N ASN A 6 -11.51 -8.82 -2.12
CA ASN A 6 -12.07 -7.53 -2.50
C ASN A 6 -12.41 -7.47 -4.00
N ALA A 7 -11.51 -7.95 -4.85
CA ALA A 7 -11.76 -7.99 -6.29
C ALA A 7 -12.99 -8.85 -6.64
N LYS A 8 -13.15 -10.02 -5.98
CA LYS A 8 -14.32 -10.87 -6.16
C LYS A 8 -15.61 -10.19 -5.69
N GLN A 9 -15.61 -9.58 -4.52
CA GLN A 9 -16.76 -8.82 -4.04
C GLN A 9 -17.16 -7.73 -5.04
N PHE A 10 -16.19 -7.06 -5.66
CA PHE A 10 -16.46 -6.07 -6.70
C PHE A 10 -17.05 -6.65 -8.00
N THR A 11 -16.84 -7.93 -8.29
CA THR A 11 -17.55 -8.59 -9.40
C THR A 11 -18.98 -8.95 -9.05
N GLU A 12 -19.30 -9.15 -7.78
CA GLU A 12 -20.59 -9.65 -7.30
C GLU A 12 -21.52 -8.53 -6.82
N GLN A 13 -20.98 -7.43 -6.27
CA GLN A 13 -21.76 -6.36 -5.65
C GLN A 13 -21.20 -4.97 -5.95
N PHE A 14 -22.00 -3.92 -5.63
CA PHE A 14 -21.62 -2.55 -5.95
C PHE A 14 -20.34 -2.10 -5.23
N TRP A 15 -20.21 -2.37 -3.92
CA TRP A 15 -19.06 -2.02 -3.11
C TRP A 15 -18.81 -3.06 -2.02
N ASN A 16 -17.60 -3.12 -1.47
CA ASN A 16 -17.16 -4.12 -0.52
C ASN A 16 -17.33 -3.70 0.96
N LEU A 17 -18.38 -2.96 1.31
CA LEU A 17 -18.66 -2.59 2.71
C LEU A 17 -19.34 -3.71 3.49
N THR A 18 -20.07 -4.56 2.82
CA THR A 18 -20.75 -5.73 3.38
C THR A 18 -20.55 -6.93 2.48
N CYS A 19 -20.67 -8.14 3.02
CA CYS A 19 -20.67 -9.36 2.23
C CYS A 19 -21.60 -10.41 2.85
N ASP A 20 -22.70 -10.70 2.16
CA ASP A 20 -23.73 -11.66 2.61
C ASP A 20 -23.28 -13.11 2.46
N ARG A 21 -22.19 -13.35 1.76
CA ARG A 21 -21.65 -14.68 1.50
C ARG A 21 -20.49 -15.07 2.40
N LEU A 22 -20.13 -14.20 3.35
CA LEU A 22 -19.09 -14.43 4.36
C LEU A 22 -19.64 -14.15 5.75
N GLY A 23 -19.12 -14.85 6.76
CA GLY A 23 -19.51 -14.70 8.16
C GLY A 23 -20.84 -15.33 8.52
N ALA A 24 -21.34 -16.31 7.73
CA ALA A 24 -22.59 -17.01 8.04
C ALA A 24 -22.60 -17.60 9.47
N PRO A 25 -23.73 -17.54 10.17
CA PRO A 25 -25.07 -17.15 9.72
C PRO A 25 -25.31 -15.63 9.67
N TYR A 26 -24.30 -14.83 9.97
CA TYR A 26 -24.35 -13.36 9.90
C TYR A 26 -23.93 -12.85 8.50
N THR A 27 -23.98 -11.53 8.35
CA THR A 27 -23.43 -10.80 7.19
C THR A 27 -22.25 -9.97 7.66
N ILE A 28 -21.08 -10.10 7.02
CA ILE A 28 -19.92 -9.30 7.37
C ILE A 28 -20.12 -7.84 7.03
N GLN A 29 -19.65 -6.97 7.92
CA GLN A 29 -19.68 -5.53 7.77
C GLN A 29 -18.28 -4.94 8.01
N TYR A 30 -17.58 -4.54 6.94
CA TYR A 30 -16.19 -4.08 6.98
C TYR A 30 -16.00 -2.65 7.50
N TYR A 31 -16.99 -2.05 8.16
CA TYR A 31 -16.93 -0.67 8.66
C TYR A 31 -15.88 -0.44 9.76
N ASP A 32 -15.40 -1.49 10.41
CA ASP A 32 -14.29 -1.39 11.36
C ASP A 32 -12.93 -1.16 10.68
N PHE A 33 -12.81 -1.45 9.39
CA PHE A 33 -11.59 -1.27 8.63
C PHE A 33 -11.63 0.01 7.79
N THR A 34 -10.82 0.99 8.15
CA THR A 34 -10.71 2.25 7.40
C THR A 34 -10.21 2.04 5.97
N SER A 35 -9.41 1.00 5.72
CA SER A 35 -8.91 0.65 4.38
C SER A 35 -9.98 0.14 3.42
N SER A 36 -11.12 -0.32 3.93
CA SER A 36 -12.27 -0.78 3.12
C SER A 36 -13.25 0.33 2.78
N MET A 37 -13.02 1.55 3.27
CA MET A 37 -13.93 2.66 3.03
C MET A 37 -13.89 3.14 1.57
N MET A 38 -14.98 3.76 1.13
CA MET A 38 -15.25 4.19 -0.26
C MET A 38 -14.20 5.12 -0.90
N HIS A 39 -13.20 5.56 -0.17
CA HIS A 39 -12.26 6.60 -0.56
C HIS A 39 -10.92 6.08 -1.05
N ASN A 40 -10.67 4.78 -0.99
CA ASN A 40 -9.43 4.24 -1.49
C ASN A 40 -9.41 4.26 -3.02
N SER A 41 -8.53 5.08 -3.61
CA SER A 41 -8.40 5.19 -5.07
C SER A 41 -8.06 3.87 -5.76
N GLY A 42 -7.28 3.00 -5.12
CA GLY A 42 -6.97 1.66 -5.63
C GLY A 42 -8.18 0.75 -5.66
N LEU A 43 -9.04 0.78 -4.63
CA LEU A 43 -10.30 0.04 -4.64
C LEU A 43 -11.24 0.54 -5.75
N PHE A 44 -11.26 1.84 -6.01
CA PHE A 44 -12.04 2.39 -7.13
C PHE A 44 -11.54 1.90 -8.49
N ILE A 45 -10.21 1.88 -8.70
CA ILE A 45 -9.58 1.33 -9.91
C ILE A 45 -9.90 -0.17 -10.03
N MET A 46 -9.77 -0.93 -8.92
CA MET A 46 -10.11 -2.35 -8.88
C MET A 46 -11.57 -2.61 -9.23
N LYS A 47 -12.50 -1.79 -8.74
CA LYS A 47 -13.92 -1.87 -9.10
C LYS A 47 -14.13 -1.69 -10.60
N ILE A 48 -13.45 -0.72 -11.22
CA ILE A 48 -13.55 -0.51 -12.68
C ILE A 48 -13.13 -1.79 -13.43
N PHE A 49 -11.95 -2.35 -13.07
CA PHE A 49 -11.49 -3.58 -13.73
C PHE A 49 -12.37 -4.78 -13.41
N ALA A 50 -12.90 -4.92 -12.19
CA ALA A 50 -13.81 -5.99 -11.82
C ALA A 50 -15.12 -5.96 -12.65
N VAL A 51 -15.67 -4.78 -12.88
CA VAL A 51 -16.89 -4.61 -13.72
C VAL A 51 -16.61 -4.96 -15.19
N ILE A 52 -15.43 -4.57 -15.70
CA ILE A 52 -15.05 -4.81 -17.11
C ILE A 52 -14.74 -6.28 -17.35
N THR A 53 -13.92 -6.89 -16.49
CA THR A 53 -13.39 -8.24 -16.70
C THR A 53 -14.30 -9.32 -16.16
N LYS A 54 -15.10 -9.03 -15.14
CA LYS A 54 -15.91 -9.99 -14.37
C LYS A 54 -15.08 -11.16 -13.80
N ASP A 55 -13.79 -10.96 -13.67
CA ASP A 55 -12.85 -11.93 -13.13
C ASP A 55 -12.00 -11.26 -12.03
N ALA A 56 -12.00 -11.84 -10.83
CA ALA A 56 -11.35 -11.29 -9.67
C ALA A 56 -9.81 -11.26 -9.80
N ALA A 57 -9.23 -12.33 -10.35
CA ALA A 57 -7.78 -12.44 -10.50
C ALA A 57 -7.27 -11.47 -11.57
N VAL A 58 -7.97 -11.38 -12.70
CA VAL A 58 -7.65 -10.42 -13.77
C VAL A 58 -7.80 -8.99 -13.27
N ALA A 59 -8.88 -8.67 -12.56
CA ALA A 59 -9.11 -7.33 -12.00
C ALA A 59 -8.01 -6.93 -11.02
N MET A 60 -7.61 -7.84 -10.12
CA MET A 60 -6.53 -7.61 -9.18
C MET A 60 -5.20 -7.35 -9.89
N ASN A 61 -4.83 -8.18 -10.86
CA ASN A 61 -3.58 -8.06 -11.62
C ASN A 61 -3.55 -6.76 -12.44
N LEU A 62 -4.63 -6.40 -13.12
CA LEU A 62 -4.73 -5.15 -13.86
C LEU A 62 -4.64 -3.93 -12.93
N THR A 63 -5.25 -4.01 -11.74
CA THR A 63 -5.10 -2.97 -10.73
C THR A 63 -3.65 -2.79 -10.34
N TYR A 64 -2.96 -3.87 -10.01
CA TYR A 64 -1.54 -3.83 -9.65
C TYR A 64 -0.68 -3.24 -10.76
N LEU A 65 -0.84 -3.69 -11.99
CA LEU A 65 -0.10 -3.15 -13.14
C LEU A 65 -0.41 -1.68 -13.40
N SER A 66 -1.67 -1.26 -13.23
CA SER A 66 -2.07 0.14 -13.45
C SER A 66 -1.39 1.13 -12.50
N ILE A 67 -0.99 0.69 -11.29
CA ILE A 67 -0.32 1.53 -10.29
C ILE A 67 0.96 2.13 -10.87
N PHE A 68 1.78 1.33 -11.56
CA PHE A 68 3.04 1.76 -12.15
C PHE A 68 2.82 2.80 -13.26
N PHE A 69 1.83 2.58 -14.12
CA PHE A 69 1.48 3.53 -15.16
C PHE A 69 0.97 4.86 -14.59
N ILE A 70 0.10 4.81 -13.60
CA ILE A 70 -0.45 6.00 -12.95
C ILE A 70 0.67 6.77 -12.24
N ALA A 71 1.56 6.09 -11.50
CA ALA A 71 2.70 6.70 -10.85
C ALA A 71 3.62 7.42 -11.85
N GLY A 72 3.94 6.76 -12.97
CA GLY A 72 4.76 7.34 -14.04
C GLY A 72 4.11 8.57 -14.68
N ILE A 73 2.82 8.50 -15.01
CA ILE A 73 2.06 9.60 -15.63
C ILE A 73 1.99 10.80 -14.70
N ILE A 74 1.65 10.58 -13.42
CA ILE A 74 1.54 11.67 -12.44
C ILE A 74 2.90 12.29 -12.14
N SER A 75 3.94 11.48 -11.98
CA SER A 75 5.31 11.96 -11.81
C SER A 75 5.75 12.82 -13.02
N TYR A 76 5.49 12.32 -14.25
CA TYR A 76 5.77 13.09 -15.47
C TYR A 76 5.01 14.42 -15.50
N PHE A 77 3.70 14.40 -15.20
CA PHE A 77 2.89 15.62 -15.12
C PHE A 77 3.49 16.63 -14.13
N VAL A 78 3.89 16.19 -12.93
CA VAL A 78 4.50 17.04 -11.91
C VAL A 78 5.82 17.64 -12.41
N MET A 79 6.70 16.83 -12.98
CA MET A 79 7.98 17.29 -13.51
C MET A 79 7.80 18.28 -14.67
N ARG A 80 6.82 18.05 -15.56
CA ARG A 80 6.48 18.99 -16.63
C ARG A 80 5.88 20.29 -16.11
N ASN A 81 5.08 20.23 -15.05
CA ASN A 81 4.51 21.43 -14.42
C ASN A 81 5.60 22.37 -13.90
N ILE A 82 6.68 21.84 -13.35
CA ILE A 82 7.85 22.64 -12.93
C ILE A 82 8.88 22.88 -14.03
N LYS A 83 8.51 22.61 -15.30
CA LYS A 83 9.27 22.90 -16.53
C LYS A 83 10.56 22.09 -16.71
N ILE A 84 10.62 20.86 -16.22
CA ILE A 84 11.69 19.93 -16.58
C ILE A 84 11.50 19.47 -18.02
N ASN A 85 12.59 19.29 -18.75
CA ASN A 85 12.58 18.83 -20.14
C ASN A 85 11.85 17.48 -20.27
N CYS A 86 11.13 17.27 -21.39
CA CYS A 86 10.25 16.11 -21.54
C CYS A 86 10.98 14.77 -21.40
N TRP A 87 12.14 14.58 -22.04
CA TRP A 87 12.85 13.31 -21.94
C TRP A 87 13.48 13.07 -20.54
N VAL A 88 13.98 14.12 -19.85
CA VAL A 88 14.43 14.03 -18.46
C VAL A 88 13.25 13.64 -17.55
N ALA A 89 12.10 14.31 -17.74
CA ALA A 89 10.89 14.00 -16.99
C ALA A 89 10.42 12.56 -17.23
N SER A 90 10.45 12.09 -18.50
CA SER A 90 10.05 10.71 -18.83
C SER A 90 10.93 9.67 -18.15
N LEU A 91 12.26 9.81 -18.28
CA LEU A 91 13.20 8.86 -17.67
C LEU A 91 13.13 8.87 -16.15
N SER A 92 13.13 10.05 -15.52
CA SER A 92 13.01 10.16 -14.05
C SER A 92 11.68 9.62 -13.52
N SER A 93 10.59 9.81 -14.28
CA SER A 93 9.28 9.28 -13.91
C SER A 93 9.20 7.76 -14.05
N ALA A 94 9.90 7.17 -15.03
CA ALA A 94 10.03 5.72 -15.15
C ALA A 94 10.83 5.13 -13.97
N VAL A 95 11.93 5.79 -13.56
CA VAL A 95 12.69 5.37 -12.36
C VAL A 95 11.80 5.39 -11.12
N PHE A 96 11.02 6.45 -10.90
CA PHE A 96 10.09 6.52 -9.77
C PHE A 96 9.01 5.45 -9.84
N ALA A 97 8.40 5.25 -11.01
CA ALA A 97 7.34 4.26 -11.19
C ALA A 97 7.82 2.81 -11.02
N LEU A 98 9.10 2.54 -11.27
CA LEU A 98 9.74 1.24 -11.11
C LEU A 98 10.70 1.24 -9.91
N SER A 99 10.38 2.01 -8.89
CA SER A 99 11.22 2.15 -7.71
C SER A 99 11.30 0.85 -6.90
N PRO A 100 12.42 0.63 -6.18
CA PRO A 100 12.56 -0.52 -5.28
C PRO A 100 11.40 -0.65 -4.29
N TYR A 101 10.94 0.49 -3.76
CA TYR A 101 9.80 0.52 -2.85
C TYR A 101 8.54 -0.09 -3.45
N MET A 102 8.16 0.33 -4.68
CA MET A 102 6.94 -0.14 -5.33
C MET A 102 7.04 -1.62 -5.74
N LEU A 103 8.18 -2.02 -6.29
CA LEU A 103 8.41 -3.39 -6.74
C LEU A 103 8.48 -4.39 -5.58
N PHE A 104 9.18 -4.04 -4.48
CA PHE A 104 9.35 -4.91 -3.33
C PHE A 104 8.05 -5.11 -2.54
N ARG A 105 7.16 -4.10 -2.48
CA ARG A 105 5.86 -4.22 -1.80
C ARG A 105 4.93 -5.19 -2.51
N ASN A 106 5.10 -5.40 -3.80
CA ASN A 106 4.38 -6.32 -4.66
C ASN A 106 2.85 -6.36 -4.46
N ILE A 107 2.20 -7.40 -5.01
CA ILE A 107 0.75 -7.55 -4.93
C ILE A 107 0.25 -7.88 -3.51
N GLY A 108 1.11 -8.45 -2.65
CA GLY A 108 0.78 -8.76 -1.25
C GLY A 108 0.51 -7.53 -0.40
N HIS A 109 1.14 -6.41 -0.75
CA HIS A 109 0.95 -5.11 -0.10
C HIS A 109 0.47 -4.04 -1.08
N ILE A 110 -0.46 -4.38 -1.98
CA ILE A 110 -0.93 -3.51 -3.07
C ILE A 110 -1.30 -2.10 -2.59
N VAL A 111 -1.96 -1.98 -1.43
CA VAL A 111 -2.37 -0.69 -0.85
C VAL A 111 -1.16 0.19 -0.49
N LEU A 112 0.00 -0.40 -0.19
CA LEU A 112 1.26 0.34 0.03
C LEU A 112 1.96 0.68 -1.27
N THR A 113 1.77 -0.13 -2.32
CA THR A 113 2.27 0.16 -3.66
C THR A 113 1.55 1.37 -4.29
N GLU A 114 0.32 1.67 -3.86
CA GLU A 114 -0.50 2.79 -4.33
C GLU A 114 0.05 4.17 -3.91
N CYS A 115 1.33 4.45 -4.12
CA CYS A 115 1.98 5.71 -3.77
C CYS A 115 2.00 6.75 -4.90
N TYR A 116 1.17 6.56 -5.92
CA TYR A 116 1.18 7.34 -7.15
C TYR A 116 0.81 8.83 -6.97
N PHE A 117 0.23 9.25 -5.84
CA PHE A 117 -0.02 10.68 -5.54
C PHE A 117 1.06 11.34 -4.70
N VAL A 118 2.13 10.62 -4.30
CA VAL A 118 3.30 11.22 -3.64
C VAL A 118 3.87 12.40 -4.46
N PRO A 119 4.01 12.31 -5.79
CA PRO A 119 4.44 13.45 -6.60
C PRO A 119 3.57 14.70 -6.45
N LEU A 120 2.23 14.55 -6.32
CA LEU A 120 1.32 15.70 -6.13
C LEU A 120 1.53 16.38 -4.78
N SER A 121 1.85 15.61 -3.74
CA SER A 121 2.18 16.14 -2.41
C SER A 121 3.39 17.06 -2.46
N ILE A 122 4.42 16.64 -3.18
CA ILE A 122 5.63 17.44 -3.38
C ILE A 122 5.35 18.66 -4.26
N LEU A 123 4.52 18.52 -5.30
CA LEU A 123 4.13 19.67 -6.15
C LEU A 123 3.38 20.73 -5.33
N LEU A 124 2.48 20.34 -4.45
CA LEU A 124 1.80 21.28 -3.54
C LEU A 124 2.79 22.02 -2.65
N CYS A 125 3.78 21.32 -2.08
CA CYS A 125 4.83 21.96 -1.29
C CYS A 125 5.62 22.97 -2.13
N ILE A 126 6.03 22.61 -3.36
CA ILE A 126 6.73 23.51 -4.29
C ILE A 126 5.86 24.72 -4.64
N TRP A 127 4.59 24.54 -4.93
CA TRP A 127 3.67 25.64 -5.24
C TRP A 127 3.49 26.60 -4.07
N ILE A 128 3.27 26.09 -2.85
CA ILE A 128 3.17 26.91 -1.64
C ILE A 128 4.48 27.66 -1.38
N TYR A 129 5.61 27.04 -1.69
CA TYR A 129 6.93 27.64 -1.50
C TYR A 129 7.25 28.72 -2.54
N GLU A 130 6.91 28.55 -3.81
CA GLU A 130 7.28 29.43 -4.91
C GLU A 130 6.23 30.51 -5.23
N ARG A 131 4.96 30.19 -5.13
CA ARG A 131 3.85 31.04 -5.60
C ARG A 131 3.14 31.67 -4.40
N ASP A 132 2.65 32.89 -4.57
CA ASP A 132 1.92 33.62 -3.53
C ASP A 132 0.39 33.59 -3.74
N ASP A 133 -0.08 33.05 -4.86
CA ASP A 133 -1.49 32.97 -5.23
C ASP A 133 -2.19 31.64 -4.85
N VAL A 134 -1.43 30.59 -4.49
CA VAL A 134 -1.97 29.26 -4.16
C VAL A 134 -2.43 29.22 -2.71
N LEU A 135 -3.69 28.84 -2.50
CA LEU A 135 -4.34 28.68 -1.19
C LEU A 135 -4.23 29.90 -0.24
N THR A 136 -4.05 31.09 -0.82
CA THR A 136 -4.04 32.32 -0.06
C THR A 136 -5.46 32.74 0.29
N LEU A 137 -5.76 32.84 1.59
CA LEU A 137 -7.07 33.25 2.11
C LEU A 137 -7.27 34.76 1.95
N ASP A 138 -7.92 35.14 0.86
CA ASP A 138 -8.32 36.50 0.54
C ASP A 138 -9.63 36.51 -0.28
N LYS A 139 -10.11 37.71 -0.65
CA LYS A 139 -11.38 37.90 -1.39
C LYS A 139 -11.40 37.20 -2.75
N ASP A 140 -10.21 36.91 -3.32
CA ASP A 140 -10.08 36.29 -4.64
C ASP A 140 -9.81 34.80 -4.57
N PHE A 141 -9.89 34.19 -3.38
CA PHE A 141 -9.64 32.75 -3.20
C PHE A 141 -10.42 31.89 -4.20
N PHE A 142 -11.72 32.10 -4.31
CA PHE A 142 -12.61 31.35 -5.21
C PHE A 142 -12.53 31.77 -6.69
N LYS A 143 -11.84 32.87 -7.01
CA LYS A 143 -11.61 33.29 -8.41
C LYS A 143 -10.39 32.62 -9.04
N ARG A 144 -9.46 32.09 -8.23
CA ARG A 144 -8.20 31.51 -8.70
C ARG A 144 -8.40 30.03 -9.05
N LYS A 145 -8.30 29.71 -10.35
CA LYS A 145 -8.37 28.30 -10.84
C LYS A 145 -7.36 27.38 -10.16
N ILE A 146 -6.18 27.91 -9.81
CA ILE A 146 -5.12 27.12 -9.15
C ILE A 146 -5.55 26.59 -7.78
N ASN A 147 -6.43 27.30 -7.05
CA ASN A 147 -6.94 26.84 -5.76
C ASN A 147 -7.84 25.61 -5.92
N TYR A 148 -8.69 25.58 -6.94
CA TYR A 148 -9.50 24.39 -7.23
C TYR A 148 -8.63 23.18 -7.58
N VAL A 149 -7.56 23.40 -8.35
CA VAL A 149 -6.60 22.34 -8.67
C VAL A 149 -5.87 21.87 -7.41
N ALA A 150 -5.45 22.79 -6.55
CA ALA A 150 -4.81 22.45 -5.27
C ALA A 150 -5.77 21.69 -4.34
N LEU A 151 -7.05 22.12 -4.24
CA LEU A 151 -8.08 21.40 -3.48
C LEU A 151 -8.34 20.01 -4.05
N PHE A 152 -8.40 19.87 -5.37
CA PHE A 152 -8.53 18.56 -6.01
C PHE A 152 -7.31 17.66 -5.72
N PHE A 153 -6.10 18.20 -5.68
CA PHE A 153 -4.91 17.44 -5.28
C PHE A 153 -5.01 17.00 -3.81
N THR A 154 -5.49 17.86 -2.89
CA THR A 154 -5.69 17.44 -1.50
C THR A 154 -6.73 16.33 -1.36
N PHE A 155 -7.78 16.35 -2.19
CA PHE A 155 -8.75 15.24 -2.28
C PHE A 155 -8.09 13.93 -2.76
N LEU A 156 -7.33 13.97 -3.85
CA LEU A 156 -6.63 12.78 -4.38
C LEU A 156 -5.64 12.23 -3.34
N ILE A 157 -4.85 13.10 -2.71
CA ILE A 157 -3.87 12.72 -1.68
C ILE A 157 -4.55 12.06 -0.47
N ALA A 158 -5.66 12.62 0.00
CA ALA A 158 -6.41 12.07 1.12
C ALA A 158 -6.96 10.67 0.86
N ASN A 159 -7.19 10.34 -0.42
CA ASN A 159 -7.72 9.05 -0.87
C ASN A 159 -6.63 8.13 -1.43
N ASN A 160 -5.37 8.33 -1.06
CA ASN A 160 -4.23 7.58 -1.54
C ASN A 160 -3.82 6.48 -0.56
N GLY A 161 -4.10 5.24 -0.92
CA GLY A 161 -3.66 4.08 -0.17
C GLY A 161 -4.16 4.07 1.29
N ILE A 162 -3.24 3.80 2.21
CA ILE A 162 -3.50 3.79 3.65
C ILE A 162 -3.22 5.18 4.25
N ALA A 163 -3.67 5.43 5.47
CA ALA A 163 -3.48 6.67 6.23
C ALA A 163 -2.04 7.24 6.28
N TYR A 164 -1.02 6.43 5.97
CA TYR A 164 0.39 6.84 5.98
C TYR A 164 0.69 7.98 5.00
N TYR A 165 0.26 7.88 3.74
CA TYR A 165 0.60 8.89 2.73
C TYR A 165 -0.09 10.24 2.98
N PRO A 166 -1.37 10.29 3.34
CA PRO A 166 -2.00 11.53 3.80
C PRO A 166 -1.29 12.12 5.03
N PHE A 167 -0.91 11.30 6.01
CA PHE A 167 -0.20 11.76 7.20
C PHE A 167 1.17 12.36 6.86
N PHE A 168 1.98 11.66 6.06
CA PHE A 168 3.28 12.18 5.63
C PHE A 168 3.13 13.46 4.81
N THR A 169 2.07 13.54 3.99
CA THR A 169 1.76 14.77 3.24
C THR A 169 1.42 15.92 4.19
N CYS A 170 0.59 15.70 5.20
CA CYS A 170 0.30 16.72 6.21
C CYS A 170 1.57 17.20 6.91
N PHE A 171 2.47 16.28 7.25
CA PHE A 171 3.74 16.62 7.87
C PHE A 171 4.59 17.52 6.98
N ILE A 172 4.84 17.15 5.71
CA ILE A 172 5.67 17.96 4.80
C ILE A 172 5.01 19.30 4.43
N LEU A 173 3.69 19.38 4.38
CA LEU A 173 2.95 20.63 4.21
C LEU A 173 3.13 21.56 5.44
N MET A 174 3.12 21.00 6.65
CA MET A 174 3.43 21.77 7.87
C MET A 174 4.87 22.25 7.89
N VAL A 175 5.84 21.41 7.50
CA VAL A 175 7.25 21.82 7.32
C VAL A 175 7.34 22.98 6.34
N THR A 176 6.64 22.88 5.19
CA THR A 176 6.59 23.95 4.18
C THR A 176 5.99 25.24 4.74
N ALA A 177 4.91 25.12 5.54
CA ALA A 177 4.26 26.26 6.20
C ALA A 177 5.22 26.99 7.17
N VAL A 178 5.90 26.23 8.03
CA VAL A 178 6.87 26.76 9.00
C VAL A 178 8.06 27.39 8.28
N SER A 179 8.60 26.71 7.27
CA SER A 179 9.70 27.22 6.45
C SER A 179 9.34 28.56 5.76
N LYS A 180 8.14 28.65 5.21
CA LYS A 180 7.67 29.89 4.56
C LYS A 180 7.47 31.02 5.59
N LEU A 181 6.89 30.70 6.73
CA LEU A 181 6.72 31.67 7.84
C LEU A 181 8.09 32.19 8.31
N ALA A 182 9.02 31.30 8.61
CA ALA A 182 10.36 31.66 9.09
C ALA A 182 11.13 32.54 8.10
N LYS A 183 11.02 32.26 6.78
CA LYS A 183 11.72 33.02 5.73
C LYS A 183 11.09 34.36 5.41
N THR A 184 9.79 34.49 5.55
CA THR A 184 9.08 35.71 5.14
C THR A 184 8.66 36.60 6.32
N GLY A 185 8.60 36.07 7.52
CA GLY A 185 8.01 36.72 8.70
C GLY A 185 6.51 36.98 8.57
N LYS A 186 5.85 36.51 7.50
CA LYS A 186 4.46 36.80 7.19
C LYS A 186 3.56 35.62 7.49
N ILE A 187 2.70 35.72 8.52
CA ILE A 187 1.75 34.69 8.94
C ILE A 187 0.91 34.20 7.75
N LYS A 188 0.42 35.10 6.89
CA LYS A 188 -0.37 34.74 5.70
C LYS A 188 0.35 33.76 4.77
N GLN A 189 1.66 33.79 4.72
CA GLN A 189 2.46 32.88 3.87
C GLN A 189 2.53 31.47 4.46
N GLY A 190 2.64 31.34 5.79
CA GLY A 190 2.58 30.05 6.48
C GLY A 190 1.17 29.44 6.43
N LEU A 191 0.13 30.24 6.61
CA LEU A 191 -1.26 29.76 6.63
C LEU A 191 -1.66 28.96 5.38
N ARG A 192 -1.04 29.17 4.23
CA ARG A 192 -1.33 28.43 2.98
C ARG A 192 -1.04 26.93 3.12
N GLY A 193 0.06 26.56 3.77
CA GLY A 193 0.36 25.17 4.07
C GLY A 193 -0.63 24.60 5.08
N VAL A 194 -1.02 25.40 6.09
CA VAL A 194 -2.04 24.97 7.08
C VAL A 194 -3.39 24.74 6.39
N VAL A 195 -3.80 25.59 5.45
CA VAL A 195 -5.02 25.38 4.66
C VAL A 195 -4.97 24.05 3.90
N ALA A 196 -3.84 23.75 3.26
CA ALA A 196 -3.67 22.47 2.57
C ALA A 196 -3.80 21.27 3.53
N VAL A 197 -3.20 21.35 4.73
CA VAL A 197 -3.32 20.31 5.78
C VAL A 197 -4.77 20.14 6.21
N ILE A 198 -5.48 21.25 6.51
CA ILE A 198 -6.89 21.21 6.91
C ILE A 198 -7.73 20.53 5.82
N MET A 199 -7.46 20.81 4.54
CA MET A 199 -8.21 20.19 3.42
C MET A 199 -7.91 18.70 3.29
N VAL A 200 -6.64 18.27 3.43
CA VAL A 200 -6.32 16.82 3.46
C VAL A 200 -7.03 16.15 4.62
N CYS A 201 -6.94 16.72 5.84
CA CYS A 201 -7.63 16.17 7.01
C CYS A 201 -9.15 16.12 6.82
N PHE A 202 -9.74 17.16 6.24
CA PHE A 202 -11.18 17.21 5.94
C PHE A 202 -11.60 16.04 5.04
N PHE A 203 -10.88 15.80 3.94
CA PHE A 203 -11.20 14.69 3.04
C PHE A 203 -10.92 13.31 3.68
N VAL A 204 -9.88 13.18 4.52
CA VAL A 204 -9.65 11.95 5.31
C VAL A 204 -10.82 11.70 6.26
N VAL A 205 -11.28 12.73 6.99
CA VAL A 205 -12.43 12.61 7.91
C VAL A 205 -13.70 12.21 7.15
N LEU A 206 -13.98 12.83 6.01
CA LEU A 206 -15.13 12.44 5.17
C LEU A 206 -15.06 10.98 4.76
N SER A 207 -13.88 10.49 4.44
CA SER A 207 -13.70 9.13 3.97
C SER A 207 -13.88 8.07 5.06
N ILE A 208 -13.49 8.36 6.30
CA ILE A 208 -13.67 7.44 7.44
C ILE A 208 -15.03 7.61 8.15
N LEU A 209 -15.81 8.62 7.78
CA LEU A 209 -17.07 8.96 8.42
C LEU A 209 -18.09 7.80 8.48
N PRO A 210 -18.29 7.00 7.40
CA PRO A 210 -19.22 5.86 7.45
C PRO A 210 -18.86 4.86 8.56
N GLY A 211 -17.57 4.51 8.70
CA GLY A 211 -17.12 3.63 9.78
C GLY A 211 -17.28 4.23 11.17
N LYS A 212 -17.08 5.55 11.30
CA LYS A 212 -17.31 6.23 12.58
C LYS A 212 -18.79 6.25 12.97
N ILE A 213 -19.69 6.49 12.02
CA ILE A 213 -21.14 6.42 12.25
C ILE A 213 -21.54 4.99 12.64
N TYR A 214 -21.05 3.99 11.90
CA TYR A 214 -21.31 2.58 12.23
C TYR A 214 -20.87 2.25 13.67
N ASN A 215 -19.67 2.67 14.07
CA ASN A 215 -19.13 2.41 15.41
C ASN A 215 -19.89 3.15 16.53
N ILE A 216 -20.48 4.32 16.23
CA ILE A 216 -21.36 5.02 17.19
C ILE A 216 -22.66 4.23 17.39
N MET A 217 -23.20 3.65 16.33
CA MET A 217 -24.49 2.91 16.37
C MET A 217 -24.33 1.48 16.93
N ASN A 218 -23.21 0.81 16.66
CA ASN A 218 -22.99 -0.61 16.98
C ASN A 218 -21.88 -0.84 18.01
N GLY A 219 -21.40 0.22 18.66
CA GLY A 219 -20.27 0.15 19.60
C GLY A 219 -18.91 0.12 18.90
N SER A 220 -17.90 0.72 19.53
CA SER A 220 -16.52 0.71 19.04
C SER A 220 -15.91 -0.69 19.17
N ASN A 221 -15.12 -1.11 18.16
CA ASN A 221 -14.46 -2.41 18.13
C ASN A 221 -12.93 -2.23 18.12
N ALA A 222 -12.33 -2.26 19.31
CA ALA A 222 -10.87 -2.16 19.44
C ALA A 222 -10.15 -3.45 18.99
N ALA A 223 -10.85 -4.59 18.99
CA ALA A 223 -10.26 -5.88 18.63
C ALA A 223 -10.04 -6.06 17.13
N ALA A 224 -10.76 -5.32 16.28
CA ALA A 224 -10.64 -5.45 14.82
C ALA A 224 -9.24 -5.10 14.30
N VAL A 225 -8.59 -4.09 14.89
CA VAL A 225 -7.23 -3.69 14.56
C VAL A 225 -6.48 -3.40 15.86
N ASP A 226 -5.80 -4.41 16.37
CA ASP A 226 -4.93 -4.22 17.53
C ASP A 226 -3.63 -3.50 17.12
N ARG A 227 -3.48 -2.28 17.61
CA ARG A 227 -2.29 -1.45 17.44
C ARG A 227 -1.97 -0.75 18.77
N SER A 228 -1.64 -1.55 19.75
CA SER A 228 -1.21 -1.10 21.05
C SER A 228 0.31 -0.95 21.08
N GLY A 229 0.77 0.21 21.54
CA GLY A 229 2.16 0.43 21.86
C GLY A 229 2.95 1.25 20.82
N PHE A 230 3.65 2.27 21.32
CA PHE A 230 4.54 3.11 20.52
C PHE A 230 5.84 2.40 20.14
N GLU A 231 6.22 1.35 20.88
CA GLU A 231 7.43 0.54 20.66
C GLU A 231 7.48 -0.07 19.25
N GLN A 232 6.34 -0.27 18.60
CA GLN A 232 6.30 -0.72 17.22
C GLN A 232 6.92 0.28 16.24
N THR A 233 7.03 1.56 16.62
CA THR A 233 7.72 2.57 15.79
C THR A 233 9.22 2.40 15.80
N GLU A 234 9.77 1.82 16.86
CA GLU A 234 11.19 1.44 16.92
C GLU A 234 11.48 0.23 16.03
N LEU A 235 10.54 -0.72 16.00
CA LEU A 235 10.65 -1.91 15.15
C LEU A 235 10.52 -1.57 13.65
N TYR A 236 9.56 -0.70 13.28
CA TYR A 236 9.24 -0.35 11.90
C TYR A 236 9.66 1.08 11.52
N GLY A 237 10.54 1.70 12.30
CA GLY A 237 11.15 2.99 11.97
C GLY A 237 12.17 2.86 10.84
N LEU A 238 12.47 3.98 10.18
CA LEU A 238 13.46 4.06 9.11
C LEU A 238 14.87 3.96 9.68
N LYS A 239 15.69 3.08 9.13
CA LYS A 239 17.14 3.07 9.33
C LYS A 239 17.80 3.78 8.15
N ILE A 240 18.53 4.86 8.41
CA ILE A 240 19.16 5.67 7.36
C ILE A 240 20.09 4.83 6.48
N ALA A 241 20.81 3.85 7.06
CA ALA A 241 21.65 2.94 6.30
C ALA A 241 20.89 2.20 5.19
N GLN A 242 19.63 1.85 5.41
CA GLN A 242 18.80 1.11 4.44
C GLN A 242 18.36 1.96 3.25
N LEU A 243 18.43 3.29 3.32
CA LEU A 243 18.28 4.16 2.14
C LEU A 243 19.39 3.95 1.11
N PHE A 244 20.55 3.42 1.57
CA PHE A 244 21.76 3.20 0.77
C PHE A 244 22.08 1.72 0.57
N MET A 245 21.35 0.82 1.22
CA MET A 245 21.57 -0.62 1.15
C MET A 245 20.81 -1.20 -0.03
N PRO A 246 21.49 -1.69 -1.08
CA PRO A 246 20.85 -2.28 -2.24
C PRO A 246 20.03 -3.53 -1.87
N LEU A 247 19.19 -3.99 -2.81
CA LEU A 247 18.44 -5.22 -2.65
C LEU A 247 19.32 -6.44 -2.97
N ASN A 248 19.08 -7.57 -2.28
CA ASN A 248 19.72 -8.85 -2.57
C ASN A 248 19.35 -9.37 -3.96
N GLY A 249 20.27 -10.12 -4.57
CA GLY A 249 20.02 -10.87 -5.78
C GLY A 249 20.79 -10.37 -7.02
N HIS A 250 21.68 -9.39 -6.86
CA HIS A 250 22.52 -8.88 -7.95
C HIS A 250 23.97 -9.39 -7.90
N GLY A 251 24.29 -10.28 -6.94
CA GLY A 251 25.50 -11.09 -6.87
C GLY A 251 26.73 -10.37 -6.29
N TRP A 252 27.13 -9.24 -6.83
CA TRP A 252 28.43 -8.62 -6.49
C TRP A 252 28.46 -7.91 -5.12
N TYR A 253 27.33 -7.51 -4.56
CA TYR A 253 27.25 -6.89 -3.22
C TYR A 253 26.36 -7.68 -2.23
N ASP A 254 25.78 -8.79 -2.63
CA ASP A 254 24.89 -9.59 -1.78
C ASP A 254 25.53 -9.99 -0.46
N LYS A 255 26.81 -10.37 -0.50
CA LYS A 255 27.58 -10.67 0.71
C LYS A 255 27.56 -9.56 1.75
N TYR A 256 27.60 -8.30 1.32
CA TYR A 256 27.58 -7.16 2.27
C TYR A 256 26.20 -6.94 2.86
N ILE A 257 25.15 -7.21 2.06
CA ILE A 257 23.77 -7.13 2.51
C ILE A 257 23.48 -8.24 3.51
N ASP A 258 23.94 -9.46 3.25
CA ASP A 258 23.80 -10.60 4.16
C ASP A 258 24.49 -10.31 5.50
N ILE A 259 25.75 -9.84 5.47
CA ILE A 259 26.48 -9.42 6.68
C ILE A 259 25.70 -8.33 7.45
N TYR A 260 25.11 -7.35 6.75
CA TYR A 260 24.31 -6.33 7.39
C TYR A 260 23.06 -6.92 8.04
N ASN A 261 22.32 -7.75 7.32
CA ASN A 261 21.05 -8.35 7.79
C ASN A 261 21.26 -9.29 8.97
N GLU A 262 22.38 -10.04 8.99
CA GLU A 262 22.74 -10.95 10.08
C GLU A 262 23.16 -10.23 11.37
N ASN A 263 23.78 -9.04 11.25
CA ASN A 263 24.37 -8.34 12.39
C ASN A 263 23.62 -7.07 12.81
N ALA A 264 22.75 -6.53 11.96
CA ALA A 264 22.01 -5.32 12.27
C ALA A 264 20.77 -5.62 13.13
N PHE A 265 20.58 -4.79 14.15
CA PHE A 265 19.44 -4.92 15.05
C PHE A 265 18.13 -4.45 14.38
N LEU A 266 17.02 -5.14 14.65
CA LEU A 266 15.68 -4.77 14.16
C LEU A 266 15.61 -4.62 12.62
N VAL A 267 16.26 -5.52 11.88
CA VAL A 267 16.05 -5.61 10.43
C VAL A 267 14.69 -6.25 10.19
N THR A 268 13.74 -5.45 9.71
CA THR A 268 12.36 -5.86 9.42
C THR A 268 12.03 -5.60 7.94
N GLU A 269 10.82 -5.16 7.61
CA GLU A 269 10.39 -4.83 6.25
C GLU A 269 11.12 -3.63 5.60
N ASN A 270 12.20 -3.14 6.21
CA ASN A 270 12.92 -1.92 5.83
C ASN A 270 13.77 -2.05 4.55
N SER A 271 14.03 -3.26 4.06
CA SER A 271 14.75 -3.47 2.79
C SER A 271 14.11 -2.70 1.62
N SER A 272 12.79 -2.50 1.63
CA SER A 272 12.08 -1.70 0.63
C SER A 272 12.39 -0.18 0.71
N ALA A 273 13.14 0.29 1.70
CA ALA A 273 13.50 1.70 1.84
C ALA A 273 14.65 2.15 0.93
N TYR A 274 15.30 1.24 0.22
CA TYR A 274 16.39 1.55 -0.72
C TYR A 274 15.97 2.56 -1.78
N LEU A 275 16.79 3.60 -2.00
CA LEU A 275 16.48 4.70 -2.91
C LEU A 275 16.87 4.46 -4.38
N GLY A 276 17.56 3.36 -4.70
CA GLY A 276 18.25 3.20 -5.97
C GLY A 276 19.43 4.18 -6.15
N ILE A 277 20.35 3.91 -7.07
CA ILE A 277 21.54 4.75 -7.27
C ILE A 277 21.17 6.20 -7.58
N LEU A 278 20.14 6.43 -8.42
CA LEU A 278 19.70 7.78 -8.77
C LEU A 278 19.15 8.53 -7.55
N GLY A 279 18.37 7.85 -6.72
CA GLY A 279 17.85 8.40 -5.48
C GLY A 279 18.96 8.68 -4.46
N MET A 280 19.94 7.78 -4.30
CA MET A 280 21.10 7.99 -3.44
C MET A 280 21.89 9.25 -3.81
N ILE A 281 22.20 9.42 -5.10
CA ILE A 281 22.89 10.62 -5.59
C ILE A 281 22.08 11.87 -5.25
N GLY A 282 20.77 11.84 -5.54
CA GLY A 282 19.86 12.95 -5.24
C GLY A 282 19.78 13.28 -3.75
N PHE A 283 19.71 12.25 -2.91
CA PHE A 283 19.73 12.40 -1.46
C PHE A 283 20.97 13.13 -0.98
N ILE A 284 22.16 12.69 -1.41
CA ILE A 284 23.43 13.30 -1.06
C ILE A 284 23.46 14.76 -1.53
N VAL A 285 23.05 15.03 -2.77
CA VAL A 285 22.95 16.39 -3.31
C VAL A 285 22.05 17.26 -2.44
N LEU A 286 20.88 16.76 -2.02
CA LEU A 286 19.96 17.50 -1.16
C LEU A 286 20.56 17.80 0.22
N MET A 287 21.35 16.90 0.78
CA MET A 287 22.05 17.15 2.05
C MET A 287 23.04 18.31 1.92
N PHE A 288 23.80 18.40 0.81
CA PHE A 288 24.68 19.54 0.56
C PHE A 288 23.92 20.84 0.24
N CYS A 289 22.74 20.74 -0.41
CA CYS A 289 21.93 21.91 -0.74
C CYS A 289 21.34 22.63 0.48
N LEU A 290 21.33 22.03 1.66
CA LEU A 290 20.95 22.71 2.91
C LEU A 290 21.83 23.95 3.19
N PHE A 291 23.08 23.91 2.79
CA PHE A 291 24.09 24.94 3.07
C PHE A 291 24.28 25.93 1.91
N THR A 292 23.55 25.78 0.80
CA THR A 292 23.75 26.62 -0.38
C THR A 292 22.93 27.92 -0.34
N LYS A 293 23.46 29.00 -0.95
CA LYS A 293 22.74 30.28 -1.12
C LYS A 293 21.56 30.09 -2.08
N ARG A 294 20.46 30.84 -1.84
CA ARG A 294 19.18 30.71 -2.56
C ARG A 294 18.97 31.85 -3.55
N ASP A 295 19.96 32.09 -4.43
CA ASP A 295 20.02 33.23 -5.36
C ASP A 295 19.35 32.97 -6.73
N SER A 296 18.99 31.72 -7.04
CA SER A 296 18.30 31.37 -8.28
C SER A 296 17.04 30.50 -8.01
N LEU A 297 16.17 30.39 -9.03
CA LEU A 297 14.96 29.56 -8.93
C LEU A 297 15.31 28.09 -8.66
N LEU A 298 16.32 27.56 -9.36
CA LEU A 298 16.83 26.21 -9.14
C LEU A 298 17.26 26.03 -7.67
N LYS A 299 18.11 26.92 -7.16
CA LYS A 299 18.60 26.83 -5.78
C LYS A 299 17.48 26.98 -4.75
N LYS A 300 16.44 27.78 -5.03
CA LYS A 300 15.24 27.87 -4.18
C LYS A 300 14.48 26.54 -4.14
N ARG A 301 14.33 25.88 -5.30
CA ARG A 301 13.67 24.56 -5.40
C ARG A 301 14.47 23.50 -4.67
N LEU A 302 15.77 23.41 -4.93
CA LEU A 302 16.65 22.46 -4.25
C LEU A 302 16.65 22.68 -2.73
N ALA A 303 16.63 23.94 -2.26
CA ALA A 303 16.53 24.24 -0.83
C ALA A 303 15.19 23.80 -0.24
N CYS A 304 14.08 23.97 -0.97
CA CYS A 304 12.78 23.45 -0.55
C CYS A 304 12.83 21.91 -0.41
N LEU A 305 13.26 21.21 -1.45
CA LEU A 305 13.37 19.75 -1.45
C LEU A 305 14.33 19.26 -0.36
N SER A 306 15.41 19.98 -0.09
CA SER A 306 16.40 19.70 0.94
C SER A 306 15.82 19.78 2.35
N GLU A 307 15.02 20.83 2.62
CA GLU A 307 14.31 20.99 3.89
C GLU A 307 13.27 19.90 4.11
N LEU A 308 12.53 19.52 3.05
CA LEU A 308 11.61 18.40 3.10
C LEU A 308 12.35 17.08 3.35
N ASN A 309 13.46 16.85 2.63
CA ASN A 309 14.24 15.63 2.73
C ASN A 309 14.73 15.36 4.16
N ILE A 310 15.41 16.35 4.77
CA ILE A 310 15.91 16.19 6.15
C ILE A 310 14.77 16.03 7.16
N SER A 311 13.66 16.75 6.97
CA SER A 311 12.49 16.65 7.86
C SER A 311 11.84 15.27 7.77
N MET A 312 11.76 14.68 6.57
CA MET A 312 11.26 13.33 6.37
C MET A 312 12.16 12.27 7.00
N VAL A 313 13.48 12.43 6.90
CA VAL A 313 14.45 11.58 7.62
C VAL A 313 14.23 11.66 9.12
N LEU A 314 14.12 12.87 9.69
CA LEU A 314 13.86 13.06 11.12
C LEU A 314 12.52 12.48 11.57
N LEU A 315 11.49 12.52 10.72
CA LEU A 315 10.20 11.89 11.03
C LEU A 315 10.31 10.37 11.00
N GLY A 316 10.98 9.82 9.98
CA GLY A 316 10.99 8.39 9.70
C GLY A 316 11.93 7.58 10.58
N THR A 317 13.05 8.19 10.98
CA THR A 317 14.14 7.49 11.69
C THR A 317 13.68 6.94 13.05
N ILE A 318 14.20 5.76 13.41
CA ILE A 318 14.04 5.14 14.74
C ILE A 318 14.39 6.17 15.82
N GLY A 319 13.55 6.30 16.86
CA GLY A 319 13.71 7.32 17.91
C GLY A 319 13.47 8.77 17.44
N GLY A 320 13.00 8.97 16.20
CA GLY A 320 12.75 10.29 15.62
C GLY A 320 11.40 10.89 15.96
N LEU A 321 11.00 11.92 15.20
CA LEU A 321 9.72 12.62 15.43
C LEU A 321 8.50 11.70 15.30
N GLY A 322 8.60 10.62 14.52
CA GLY A 322 7.55 9.61 14.40
C GLY A 322 7.31 8.86 15.71
N SER A 323 8.38 8.44 16.40
CA SER A 323 8.27 7.81 17.72
C SER A 323 7.70 8.77 18.76
N MET A 324 8.08 10.04 18.71
CA MET A 324 7.49 11.08 19.56
C MET A 324 6.00 11.26 19.28
N PHE A 325 5.59 11.30 18.01
CA PHE A 325 4.18 11.38 17.64
C PHE A 325 3.39 10.17 18.14
N ALA A 326 3.93 8.98 17.98
CA ALA A 326 3.29 7.76 18.45
C ALA A 326 3.12 7.73 19.98
N PHE A 327 4.12 8.23 20.71
CA PHE A 327 4.08 8.29 22.17
C PHE A 327 3.10 9.34 22.69
N PHE A 328 3.13 10.57 22.16
CA PHE A 328 2.35 11.69 22.71
C PHE A 328 0.95 11.85 22.09
N VAL A 329 0.73 11.35 20.86
CA VAL A 329 -0.50 11.62 20.11
C VAL A 329 -1.26 10.33 19.80
N SER A 330 -0.66 9.38 19.07
CA SER A 330 -1.35 8.14 18.67
C SER A 330 -0.39 7.08 18.13
N PRO A 331 -0.41 5.84 18.65
CA PRO A 331 0.39 4.72 18.16
C PRO A 331 -0.18 4.07 16.88
N MET A 332 -1.30 4.55 16.34
CA MET A 332 -1.96 3.96 15.15
C MET A 332 -1.06 3.88 13.93
N LEU A 333 -0.11 4.80 13.77
CA LEU A 333 0.89 4.80 12.72
C LEU A 333 2.21 4.28 13.29
N ARG A 334 2.64 3.09 12.87
CA ARG A 334 3.84 2.43 13.41
C ARG A 334 5.01 2.36 12.42
N ALA A 335 4.74 2.21 11.12
CA ALA A 335 5.77 1.95 10.11
C ALA A 335 6.19 3.25 9.41
N TYR A 336 7.02 4.02 10.08
CA TYR A 336 7.54 5.30 9.57
C TYR A 336 8.58 5.13 8.46
N ASN A 337 9.17 3.93 8.29
CA ASN A 337 10.02 3.58 7.15
C ASN A 337 9.33 3.82 5.80
N ARG A 338 8.00 3.77 5.75
CA ARG A 338 7.18 4.00 4.54
C ARG A 338 7.30 5.42 3.97
N ILE A 339 7.90 6.35 4.71
CA ILE A 339 8.22 7.69 4.20
C ILE A 339 9.35 7.67 3.17
N SER A 340 10.11 6.57 3.06
CA SER A 340 11.22 6.42 2.12
C SER A 340 10.81 6.72 0.66
N ILE A 341 9.58 6.40 0.25
CA ILE A 341 9.08 6.72 -1.11
C ILE A 341 8.98 8.23 -1.38
N PHE A 342 8.70 9.05 -0.35
CA PHE A 342 8.73 10.50 -0.46
C PHE A 342 10.17 11.01 -0.56
N ILE A 343 11.09 10.44 0.25
CA ILE A 343 12.53 10.73 0.20
C ILE A 343 13.09 10.36 -1.16
N GLU A 344 12.71 9.22 -1.71
CA GLU A 344 13.09 8.78 -3.04
C GLU A 344 12.63 9.76 -4.12
N TYR A 345 11.35 10.13 -4.09
CA TYR A 345 10.80 11.04 -5.09
C TYR A 345 11.49 12.42 -5.09
N VAL A 346 11.70 13.05 -3.91
CA VAL A 346 12.40 14.35 -3.85
C VAL A 346 13.85 14.24 -4.29
N SER A 347 14.49 13.09 -4.04
CA SER A 347 15.87 12.82 -4.46
C SER A 347 15.98 12.66 -5.98
N ILE A 348 15.12 11.86 -6.60
CA ILE A 348 15.03 11.73 -8.07
C ILE A 348 14.74 13.09 -8.70
N LEU A 349 13.80 13.86 -8.13
CA LEU A 349 13.44 15.19 -8.61
C LEU A 349 14.61 16.17 -8.55
N ALA A 350 15.45 16.09 -7.52
CA ALA A 350 16.65 16.92 -7.42
C ALA A 350 17.64 16.62 -8.54
N VAL A 351 17.90 15.35 -8.85
CA VAL A 351 18.75 14.96 -9.98
C VAL A 351 18.16 15.43 -11.30
N ALA A 352 16.84 15.24 -11.50
CA ALA A 352 16.15 15.70 -12.70
C ALA A 352 16.27 17.23 -12.91
N LEU A 353 16.17 18.01 -11.81
CA LEU A 353 16.37 19.47 -11.85
C LEU A 353 17.81 19.84 -12.24
N LEU A 354 18.82 19.14 -11.71
CA LEU A 354 20.24 19.39 -12.04
C LEU A 354 20.57 19.04 -13.48
N VAL A 355 20.08 17.88 -13.96
CA VAL A 355 20.27 17.48 -15.37
C VAL A 355 19.58 18.45 -16.30
N ASN A 356 18.37 18.91 -15.97
CA ASN A 356 17.65 19.91 -16.73
C ASN A 356 18.42 21.25 -16.79
N GLU A 357 19.02 21.65 -15.68
CA GLU A 357 19.86 22.87 -15.63
C GLU A 357 21.14 22.70 -16.46
N LEU A 358 21.81 21.54 -16.38
CA LEU A 358 22.98 21.25 -17.20
C LEU A 358 22.67 21.36 -18.69
N ILE A 359 21.53 20.80 -19.11
CA ILE A 359 21.07 20.94 -20.51
C ILE A 359 20.85 22.40 -20.88
N ARG A 360 20.26 23.20 -19.98
CA ARG A 360 20.07 24.64 -20.22
C ARG A 360 21.40 25.35 -20.37
N VAL A 361 22.34 25.11 -19.46
CA VAL A 361 23.67 25.71 -19.49
C VAL A 361 24.41 25.35 -20.78
N ILE A 362 24.35 24.09 -21.25
CA ILE A 362 24.98 23.66 -22.50
C ILE A 362 24.35 24.41 -23.70
N LYS A 363 23.02 24.53 -23.74
CA LYS A 363 22.30 25.23 -24.83
C LYS A 363 22.63 26.72 -24.88
N ASP A 364 22.66 27.36 -23.71
CA ASP A 364 22.81 28.81 -23.58
C ASP A 364 24.28 29.29 -23.62
N ASN A 365 25.25 28.35 -23.56
CA ASN A 365 26.66 28.66 -23.50
C ASN A 365 27.16 29.30 -24.83
N LYS A 366 27.37 30.61 -24.79
CA LYS A 366 27.88 31.40 -25.93
C LYS A 366 29.39 31.22 -26.19
N LYS A 367 30.14 30.68 -25.20
CA LYS A 367 31.61 30.49 -25.32
C LYS A 367 31.97 29.22 -26.12
N VAL A 368 31.06 28.26 -26.24
CA VAL A 368 31.30 27.07 -27.07
C VAL A 368 31.07 27.44 -28.53
N VAL A 369 32.15 27.59 -29.28
CA VAL A 369 32.23 28.11 -30.65
C VAL A 369 31.56 27.19 -31.68
N SER A 370 31.46 25.88 -31.40
CA SER A 370 30.95 24.87 -32.36
C SER A 370 29.57 24.34 -31.98
N ALA A 371 28.63 24.44 -32.91
CA ALA A 371 27.31 23.81 -32.82
C ALA A 371 27.42 22.27 -32.66
N TRP A 372 28.46 21.67 -33.24
CA TRP A 372 28.76 20.25 -33.15
C TRP A 372 29.16 19.84 -31.71
N ALA A 373 30.04 20.63 -31.06
CA ALA A 373 30.42 20.37 -29.66
C ALA A 373 29.21 20.45 -28.70
N LYS A 374 28.28 21.40 -28.91
CA LYS A 374 27.03 21.46 -28.16
C LYS A 374 26.18 20.23 -28.37
N ARG A 375 26.04 19.75 -29.61
CA ARG A 375 25.30 18.51 -29.91
C ARG A 375 25.90 17.31 -29.21
N ILE A 376 27.22 17.14 -29.29
CA ILE A 376 27.92 16.03 -28.62
C ILE A 376 27.68 16.10 -27.10
N SER A 377 27.86 17.26 -26.47
CA SER A 377 27.65 17.43 -25.02
C SER A 377 26.21 17.11 -24.61
N LEU A 378 25.21 17.49 -25.41
CA LEU A 378 23.81 17.14 -25.15
C LEU A 378 23.55 15.63 -25.30
N VAL A 379 24.11 15.00 -26.33
CA VAL A 379 23.99 13.54 -26.55
C VAL A 379 24.67 12.80 -25.42
N LEU A 380 25.89 13.16 -25.05
CA LEU A 380 26.61 12.55 -23.92
C LEU A 380 25.84 12.70 -22.61
N THR A 381 25.30 13.88 -22.30
CA THR A 381 24.47 14.11 -21.13
C THR A 381 23.25 13.20 -21.16
N GLY A 382 22.60 13.07 -22.32
CA GLY A 382 21.45 12.18 -22.51
C GLY A 382 21.79 10.71 -22.32
N CYS A 383 22.89 10.25 -22.92
CA CYS A 383 23.35 8.87 -22.79
C CYS A 383 23.74 8.52 -21.34
N ILE A 384 24.53 9.37 -20.68
CA ILE A 384 24.94 9.15 -19.29
C ILE A 384 23.72 9.10 -18.37
N PHE A 385 22.82 10.07 -18.49
CA PHE A 385 21.62 10.09 -17.66
C PHE A 385 20.69 8.91 -17.97
N GLY A 386 20.52 8.54 -19.24
CA GLY A 386 19.75 7.36 -19.64
C GLY A 386 20.33 6.07 -19.08
N LEU A 387 21.65 5.88 -19.15
CA LEU A 387 22.32 4.73 -18.56
C LEU A 387 22.17 4.70 -17.03
N MET A 388 22.28 5.84 -16.35
CA MET A 388 22.05 5.93 -14.91
C MET A 388 20.61 5.53 -14.54
N CYS A 389 19.62 5.98 -15.30
CA CYS A 389 18.23 5.61 -15.09
C CYS A 389 17.99 4.11 -15.31
N LEU A 390 18.53 3.56 -16.40
CA LEU A 390 18.43 2.12 -16.69
C LEU A 390 19.11 1.27 -15.62
N PHE A 391 20.29 1.68 -15.17
CA PHE A 391 21.01 1.02 -14.08
C PHE A 391 20.21 1.09 -12.78
N SER A 392 19.63 2.25 -12.45
CA SER A 392 18.81 2.40 -11.23
C SER A 392 17.56 1.52 -11.24
N ILE A 393 16.92 1.34 -12.39
CA ILE A 393 15.79 0.42 -12.55
C ILE A 393 16.27 -1.04 -12.40
N TRP A 394 17.38 -1.40 -13.05
CA TRP A 394 17.91 -2.76 -13.02
C TRP A 394 18.33 -3.18 -11.61
N GLU A 395 19.07 -2.34 -10.88
CA GLU A 395 19.51 -2.65 -9.51
C GLU A 395 18.37 -2.62 -8.48
N GLY A 396 17.33 -1.81 -8.74
CA GLY A 396 16.14 -1.72 -7.90
C GLY A 396 15.14 -2.84 -8.13
N TYR A 397 15.36 -3.70 -9.13
CA TYR A 397 14.49 -4.82 -9.41
C TYR A 397 14.83 -5.98 -8.47
N PRO A 398 13.93 -6.35 -7.53
CA PRO A 398 14.19 -7.47 -6.64
C PRO A 398 14.28 -8.77 -7.44
N GLN A 399 15.21 -9.65 -7.09
CA GLN A 399 15.12 -11.03 -7.57
C GLN A 399 13.85 -11.65 -6.99
N LEU A 400 12.81 -11.63 -7.78
CA LEU A 400 11.59 -12.34 -7.44
C LEU A 400 11.88 -13.84 -7.59
N ALA A 401 11.59 -14.61 -6.54
CA ALA A 401 11.56 -16.05 -6.64
C ALA A 401 10.69 -16.44 -7.85
N THR A 402 11.19 -17.34 -8.67
CA THR A 402 10.43 -17.85 -9.82
C THR A 402 9.10 -18.39 -9.26
N PRO A 403 7.95 -17.86 -9.65
CA PRO A 403 6.69 -18.38 -9.15
C PRO A 403 6.61 -19.88 -9.43
N ALA A 404 6.20 -20.66 -8.44
CA ALA A 404 5.90 -22.08 -8.62
C ALA A 404 4.60 -22.22 -9.44
N TYR A 405 4.65 -21.79 -10.71
CA TYR A 405 3.46 -21.63 -11.55
C TYR A 405 2.67 -22.92 -11.69
N ASP A 406 3.36 -24.02 -11.96
CA ASP A 406 2.69 -25.31 -12.18
C ASP A 406 2.05 -25.84 -10.90
N THR A 407 2.74 -25.74 -9.76
CA THR A 407 2.18 -26.12 -8.45
C THR A 407 0.99 -25.25 -8.07
N ASN A 408 1.12 -23.93 -8.24
CA ASN A 408 0.02 -23.00 -7.94
C ASN A 408 -1.18 -23.23 -8.85
N LYS A 409 -0.95 -23.57 -10.13
CA LYS A 409 -2.01 -23.90 -11.08
C LYS A 409 -2.71 -25.21 -10.71
N MET A 410 -1.95 -26.25 -10.35
CA MET A 410 -2.53 -27.53 -9.90
C MET A 410 -3.39 -27.33 -8.64
N ASN A 411 -2.88 -26.62 -7.65
CA ASN A 411 -3.65 -26.30 -6.44
C ASN A 411 -4.91 -25.50 -6.76
N TYR A 412 -4.80 -24.48 -7.61
CA TYR A 412 -5.98 -23.69 -8.02
C TYR A 412 -7.06 -24.55 -8.69
N ILE A 413 -6.67 -25.49 -9.56
CA ILE A 413 -7.61 -26.38 -10.25
C ILE A 413 -8.24 -27.35 -9.24
N SER A 414 -7.44 -27.96 -8.36
CA SER A 414 -7.93 -28.86 -7.31
C SER A 414 -8.94 -28.16 -6.40
N ASP A 415 -8.58 -26.98 -5.87
CA ASP A 415 -9.44 -26.21 -4.98
C ASP A 415 -10.76 -25.80 -5.68
N LYS A 416 -10.66 -25.38 -6.95
CA LYS A 416 -11.83 -25.02 -7.75
C LYS A 416 -12.76 -26.19 -7.95
N ASN A 417 -12.25 -27.33 -8.40
CA ASN A 417 -13.04 -28.54 -8.63
C ASN A 417 -13.73 -29.00 -7.32
N PHE A 418 -12.98 -28.96 -6.22
CA PHE A 418 -13.49 -29.34 -4.91
C PHE A 418 -14.67 -28.46 -4.48
N VAL A 419 -14.54 -27.13 -4.58
CA VAL A 419 -15.61 -26.21 -4.22
C VAL A 419 -16.80 -26.31 -5.18
N GLU A 420 -16.58 -26.54 -6.48
CA GLU A 420 -17.65 -26.82 -7.45
C GLU A 420 -18.41 -28.12 -7.10
N ASN A 421 -17.69 -29.17 -6.64
CA ASN A 421 -18.33 -30.40 -6.17
C ASN A 421 -19.19 -30.17 -4.93
N ILE A 422 -18.72 -29.38 -3.96
CA ILE A 422 -19.54 -28.97 -2.80
C ILE A 422 -20.79 -28.24 -3.30
N GLU A 423 -20.63 -27.23 -4.15
CA GLU A 423 -21.74 -26.40 -4.64
C GLU A 423 -22.80 -27.23 -5.41
N ASN A 424 -22.38 -28.25 -6.12
CA ASN A 424 -23.26 -29.19 -6.83
C ASN A 424 -23.95 -30.20 -5.88
N SER A 425 -23.40 -30.40 -4.67
CA SER A 425 -23.93 -31.39 -3.71
C SER A 425 -24.97 -30.81 -2.75
N VAL A 426 -25.06 -29.49 -2.64
CA VAL A 426 -25.98 -28.79 -1.72
C VAL A 426 -26.87 -27.81 -2.47
N GLU A 427 -27.91 -27.28 -1.82
CA GLU A 427 -28.79 -26.28 -2.43
C GLU A 427 -28.07 -24.93 -2.61
N ALA A 428 -28.42 -24.21 -3.67
CA ALA A 428 -27.87 -22.88 -3.91
C ALA A 428 -28.19 -21.93 -2.74
N GLY A 429 -27.19 -21.21 -2.26
CA GLY A 429 -27.31 -20.30 -1.12
C GLY A 429 -27.18 -20.98 0.26
N SER A 430 -26.89 -22.28 0.30
CA SER A 430 -26.62 -23.01 1.54
C SER A 430 -25.46 -22.40 2.32
N MET A 431 -25.52 -22.51 3.65
CA MET A 431 -24.44 -22.12 4.56
C MET A 431 -23.49 -23.27 4.78
N ILE A 432 -22.18 -22.99 4.71
CA ILE A 432 -21.09 -23.94 4.96
C ILE A 432 -20.29 -23.45 6.17
N TYR A 433 -20.12 -24.31 7.14
CA TYR A 433 -19.30 -24.02 8.31
C TYR A 433 -17.83 -24.38 8.03
N HIS A 434 -16.92 -23.45 8.34
CA HIS A 434 -15.49 -23.72 8.34
C HIS A 434 -15.06 -24.18 9.72
N GLU A 435 -14.53 -25.39 9.80
CA GLU A 435 -13.87 -25.90 11.00
C GLU A 435 -12.38 -25.58 10.94
N TYR A 436 -11.87 -24.97 12.00
CA TYR A 436 -10.45 -24.64 12.16
C TYR A 436 -10.12 -24.47 13.66
N PRO A 437 -8.93 -24.91 14.13
CA PRO A 437 -8.61 -24.90 15.56
C PRO A 437 -8.45 -23.49 16.11
N GLU A 438 -7.86 -22.60 15.33
CA GLU A 438 -7.66 -21.19 15.66
C GLU A 438 -7.39 -20.36 14.40
N TYR A 439 -7.32 -19.02 14.54
CA TYR A 439 -6.94 -18.16 13.43
C TYR A 439 -5.47 -18.38 13.06
N GLY A 440 -5.20 -18.58 11.77
CA GLY A 440 -3.86 -18.84 11.26
C GLY A 440 -2.85 -17.71 11.46
N PRO A 441 -1.56 -17.94 11.15
CA PRO A 441 -1.05 -19.20 10.60
C PRO A 441 -1.00 -20.32 11.64
N VAL A 442 -1.49 -21.51 11.30
CA VAL A 442 -1.47 -22.72 12.13
C VAL A 442 -0.96 -23.87 11.27
N ASN A 443 0.10 -24.53 11.65
CA ASN A 443 0.78 -25.54 10.86
C ASN A 443 1.03 -25.04 9.43
N ASP A 444 0.54 -25.73 8.40
CA ASP A 444 0.68 -25.31 6.99
C ASP A 444 -0.49 -24.46 6.49
N MET A 445 -1.46 -24.14 7.34
CA MET A 445 -2.57 -23.25 7.00
C MET A 445 -2.22 -21.79 7.29
N TRP A 446 -2.27 -20.93 6.27
CA TRP A 446 -2.15 -19.48 6.40
C TRP A 446 -3.51 -18.80 6.63
N ASP A 447 -3.51 -17.64 7.29
CA ASP A 447 -4.70 -16.86 7.68
C ASP A 447 -5.80 -16.77 6.62
N TYR A 448 -5.44 -16.72 5.35
CA TYR A 448 -6.38 -16.46 4.27
C TYR A 448 -6.75 -17.69 3.44
N HIS A 449 -6.24 -18.90 3.78
CA HIS A 449 -6.60 -20.13 3.07
C HIS A 449 -8.10 -20.42 3.16
N LEU A 450 -8.73 -20.12 4.27
CA LEU A 450 -10.17 -20.31 4.46
C LEU A 450 -11.06 -19.50 3.52
N TYR A 451 -10.52 -18.50 2.81
CA TYR A 451 -11.25 -17.84 1.72
C TYR A 451 -11.37 -18.66 0.43
N ILE A 452 -10.66 -19.79 0.30
CA ILE A 452 -10.69 -20.66 -0.89
C ILE A 452 -12.13 -21.02 -1.24
N GLY A 453 -12.93 -21.44 -0.25
CA GLY A 453 -14.34 -21.74 -0.43
C GLY A 453 -15.10 -20.58 -1.10
N TYR A 454 -15.02 -19.40 -0.53
CA TYR A 454 -15.66 -18.21 -1.10
C TYR A 454 -15.13 -17.86 -2.48
N LEU A 455 -13.82 -17.91 -2.70
CA LEU A 455 -13.20 -17.51 -3.96
C LEU A 455 -13.66 -18.36 -5.15
N HIS A 456 -13.93 -19.64 -4.94
CA HIS A 456 -14.33 -20.58 -6.01
C HIS A 456 -15.84 -20.81 -6.10
N SER A 457 -16.61 -20.50 -5.05
CA SER A 457 -18.07 -20.67 -5.08
C SER A 457 -18.82 -19.48 -5.71
N LYS A 458 -20.03 -19.71 -6.18
CA LYS A 458 -20.91 -18.70 -6.79
C LYS A 458 -22.08 -18.32 -5.90
N THR A 459 -22.63 -19.27 -5.13
CA THR A 459 -23.89 -19.11 -4.41
C THR A 459 -23.76 -19.35 -2.90
N LEU A 460 -22.81 -20.18 -2.47
CA LEU A 460 -22.67 -20.62 -1.08
C LEU A 460 -22.30 -19.48 -0.13
N LYS A 461 -22.76 -19.60 1.11
CA LYS A 461 -22.44 -18.70 2.21
C LYS A 461 -21.47 -19.41 3.17
N TRP A 462 -20.42 -18.74 3.57
CA TRP A 462 -19.30 -19.30 4.31
C TRP A 462 -19.20 -18.68 5.70
N SER A 463 -18.95 -19.47 6.75
CA SER A 463 -18.84 -18.96 8.11
C SER A 463 -17.56 -18.16 8.37
N TYR A 464 -16.49 -18.42 7.61
CA TYR A 464 -15.24 -17.68 7.73
C TYR A 464 -15.36 -16.22 7.25
N GLY A 465 -14.47 -15.38 7.78
CA GLY A 465 -14.33 -13.96 7.44
C GLY A 465 -14.90 -13.03 8.50
N SER A 466 -15.37 -13.55 9.64
CA SER A 466 -15.89 -12.77 10.75
C SER A 466 -14.93 -11.67 11.22
N ILE A 467 -15.48 -10.51 11.58
CA ILE A 467 -14.70 -9.40 12.11
C ILE A 467 -14.40 -9.64 13.59
N LYS A 468 -13.12 -9.79 13.93
CA LYS A 468 -12.66 -10.03 15.30
C LYS A 468 -13.31 -9.05 16.29
N GLY A 469 -13.93 -9.56 17.34
CA GLY A 469 -14.65 -8.79 18.37
C GLY A 469 -16.11 -8.49 18.09
N ARG A 470 -16.64 -8.76 16.88
CA ARG A 470 -18.06 -8.66 16.55
C ARG A 470 -18.82 -9.95 16.89
N ASP A 471 -20.13 -9.96 16.72
CA ASP A 471 -20.98 -11.07 17.14
C ASP A 471 -20.76 -12.33 16.31
N GLU A 472 -20.44 -12.22 15.03
CA GLU A 472 -20.04 -13.31 14.17
C GLU A 472 -18.74 -14.00 14.65
N ASP A 473 -17.75 -13.25 15.16
CA ASP A 473 -16.53 -13.79 15.76
C ASP A 473 -16.81 -14.56 17.07
N LYS A 474 -17.65 -13.96 17.92
CA LYS A 474 -18.06 -14.62 19.18
C LYS A 474 -18.83 -15.92 18.89
N TRP A 475 -19.71 -15.89 17.89
CA TRP A 475 -20.47 -17.05 17.48
C TRP A 475 -19.54 -18.17 16.97
N ASN A 476 -18.60 -17.86 16.06
CA ASN A 476 -17.62 -18.81 15.56
C ASN A 476 -16.80 -19.45 16.70
N LYS A 477 -16.31 -18.65 17.65
CA LYS A 477 -15.57 -19.15 18.82
C LYS A 477 -16.41 -20.05 19.71
N ASN A 478 -17.68 -19.70 19.92
CA ASN A 478 -18.59 -20.52 20.71
C ASN A 478 -18.85 -21.87 20.04
N VAL A 479 -19.07 -21.88 18.71
CA VAL A 479 -19.31 -23.11 17.96
C VAL A 479 -18.06 -23.99 17.95
N GLY A 480 -16.89 -23.44 17.63
CA GLY A 480 -15.62 -24.19 17.62
C GLY A 480 -15.20 -24.73 19.00
N SER A 481 -15.75 -24.21 20.10
CA SER A 481 -15.50 -24.74 21.46
C SER A 481 -16.45 -25.88 21.88
N MET A 482 -17.44 -26.22 21.06
CA MET A 482 -18.41 -27.27 21.37
C MET A 482 -17.80 -28.66 21.13
N PRO A 483 -18.22 -29.69 21.91
CA PRO A 483 -18.00 -31.08 21.52
C PRO A 483 -18.56 -31.37 20.12
N ILE A 484 -17.86 -32.16 19.31
CA ILE A 484 -18.16 -32.37 17.88
C ILE A 484 -19.62 -32.82 17.64
N ASP A 485 -20.15 -33.70 18.47
CA ASP A 485 -21.54 -34.19 18.40
C ASP A 485 -22.56 -33.05 18.58
N LYS A 486 -22.32 -32.19 19.56
CA LYS A 486 -23.15 -31.00 19.82
C LYS A 486 -23.01 -29.96 18.75
N MET A 487 -21.78 -29.72 18.26
CA MET A 487 -21.51 -28.82 17.16
C MET A 487 -22.27 -29.21 15.90
N VAL A 488 -22.18 -30.48 15.49
CA VAL A 488 -22.92 -30.99 14.31
C VAL A 488 -24.43 -30.81 14.49
N SER A 489 -24.97 -31.17 15.65
CA SER A 489 -26.41 -31.01 15.92
C SER A 489 -26.84 -29.54 15.86
N TYR A 490 -26.07 -28.67 16.50
CA TYR A 490 -26.31 -27.23 16.50
C TYR A 490 -26.24 -26.61 15.10
N LEU A 491 -25.22 -26.96 14.30
CA LEU A 491 -25.07 -26.45 12.94
C LEU A 491 -26.22 -26.90 12.04
N LYS A 492 -26.70 -28.14 12.18
CA LYS A 492 -27.90 -28.61 11.46
C LYS A 492 -29.15 -27.79 11.84
N GLU A 493 -29.35 -27.52 13.14
CA GLU A 493 -30.46 -26.66 13.61
C GLU A 493 -30.37 -25.23 13.08
N GLN A 494 -29.15 -24.70 12.90
CA GLN A 494 -28.92 -23.38 12.31
C GLN A 494 -29.07 -23.36 10.77
N GLY A 495 -29.28 -24.50 10.12
CA GLY A 495 -29.48 -24.62 8.67
C GLY A 495 -28.20 -24.65 7.85
N PHE A 496 -27.08 -25.03 8.45
CA PHE A 496 -25.86 -25.33 7.71
C PHE A 496 -26.01 -26.63 6.92
N ALA A 497 -25.39 -26.70 5.74
CA ALA A 497 -25.44 -27.87 4.85
C ALA A 497 -24.22 -28.81 5.01
N GLY A 498 -23.19 -28.38 5.75
CA GLY A 498 -22.02 -29.21 5.97
C GLY A 498 -20.86 -28.44 6.61
N ILE A 499 -19.78 -29.19 6.87
CA ILE A 499 -18.53 -28.72 7.47
C ILE A 499 -17.40 -28.82 6.46
N TYR A 500 -16.70 -27.72 6.24
CA TYR A 500 -15.49 -27.61 5.44
C TYR A 500 -14.28 -27.54 6.37
N ILE A 501 -13.25 -28.33 6.09
CA ILE A 501 -12.02 -28.42 6.87
C ILE A 501 -10.84 -28.12 5.96
N ASP A 502 -9.97 -27.19 6.36
CA ASP A 502 -8.63 -27.06 5.80
C ASP A 502 -7.70 -28.01 6.57
N ARG A 503 -7.36 -29.15 5.98
CA ARG A 503 -6.61 -30.23 6.60
C ARG A 503 -5.19 -29.82 7.00
N ARG A 504 -4.65 -28.76 6.39
CA ARG A 504 -3.33 -28.19 6.68
C ARG A 504 -3.25 -27.53 8.06
N ALA A 505 -4.40 -27.26 8.69
CA ALA A 505 -4.47 -26.66 10.02
C ALA A 505 -4.17 -27.65 11.16
N TYR A 506 -4.16 -28.94 10.85
CA TYR A 506 -4.11 -30.02 11.86
C TYR A 506 -2.90 -30.90 11.67
N GLU A 507 -2.38 -31.41 12.79
CA GLU A 507 -1.47 -32.56 12.77
C GLU A 507 -2.24 -33.84 12.37
N GLU A 508 -1.53 -34.84 11.84
CA GLU A 508 -2.13 -36.05 11.28
C GLU A 508 -3.02 -36.82 12.28
N GLU A 509 -2.62 -36.89 13.53
CA GLU A 509 -3.37 -37.55 14.59
C GLU A 509 -4.66 -36.79 14.95
N GLU A 510 -4.58 -35.47 15.03
CA GLU A 510 -5.72 -34.59 15.30
C GLU A 510 -6.74 -34.65 14.16
N LEU A 511 -6.26 -34.56 12.92
CA LEU A 511 -7.08 -34.64 11.73
C LEU A 511 -7.83 -35.99 11.64
N THR A 512 -7.10 -37.09 11.87
CA THR A 512 -7.67 -38.42 11.85
C THR A 512 -8.77 -38.58 12.91
N THR A 513 -8.55 -38.01 14.10
CA THR A 513 -9.54 -38.04 15.19
C THR A 513 -10.77 -37.19 14.84
N LEU A 514 -10.57 -35.98 14.29
CA LEU A 514 -11.65 -35.09 13.92
C LEU A 514 -12.50 -35.70 12.79
N GLU A 515 -11.88 -36.10 11.68
CA GLU A 515 -12.58 -36.71 10.55
C GLU A 515 -13.23 -38.05 10.92
N GLY A 516 -12.56 -38.87 11.75
CA GLY A 516 -13.10 -40.11 12.25
C GLY A 516 -14.37 -39.90 13.09
N SER A 517 -14.38 -38.91 13.99
CA SER A 517 -15.55 -38.54 14.77
C SER A 517 -16.70 -38.05 13.88
N LEU A 518 -16.40 -37.18 12.89
CA LEU A 518 -17.42 -36.70 11.95
C LEU A 518 -18.02 -37.83 11.11
N LYS A 519 -17.17 -38.76 10.59
CA LYS A 519 -17.65 -39.96 9.87
C LYS A 519 -18.63 -40.79 10.74
N GLN A 520 -18.27 -40.99 11.99
CA GLN A 520 -19.11 -41.78 12.91
C GLN A 520 -20.45 -41.07 13.18
N ILE A 521 -20.44 -39.76 13.45
CA ILE A 521 -21.63 -38.97 13.77
C ILE A 521 -22.56 -38.83 12.57
N LEU A 522 -21.99 -38.59 11.39
CA LEU A 522 -22.75 -38.32 10.16
C LEU A 522 -23.08 -39.57 9.36
N ASN A 523 -22.35 -40.69 9.61
CA ASN A 523 -22.38 -41.91 8.80
C ASN A 523 -22.14 -41.63 7.29
N GLU A 524 -21.21 -40.69 7.00
CA GLU A 524 -20.87 -40.22 5.67
C GLU A 524 -19.35 -40.13 5.52
N GLU A 525 -18.84 -40.48 4.33
CA GLU A 525 -17.45 -40.25 3.97
C GLU A 525 -17.24 -38.81 3.47
N PRO A 526 -16.11 -38.15 3.84
CA PRO A 526 -15.85 -36.82 3.35
C PRO A 526 -15.57 -36.80 1.84
N MET A 527 -15.99 -35.73 1.17
CA MET A 527 -15.33 -35.33 -0.07
C MET A 527 -13.94 -34.84 0.26
N ILE A 528 -12.93 -35.22 -0.51
CA ILE A 528 -11.55 -34.77 -0.36
C ILE A 528 -11.10 -34.13 -1.67
N SER A 529 -10.34 -33.01 -1.59
CA SER A 529 -9.76 -32.36 -2.76
C SER A 529 -8.64 -33.21 -3.39
N ASP A 530 -8.40 -33.04 -4.71
CA ASP A 530 -7.38 -33.80 -5.45
C ASP A 530 -5.96 -33.62 -4.88
N ASN A 531 -5.67 -32.47 -4.25
CA ASN A 531 -4.41 -32.16 -3.58
C ASN A 531 -4.41 -32.54 -2.08
N GLU A 532 -5.45 -33.22 -1.61
CA GLU A 532 -5.63 -33.69 -0.22
C GLU A 532 -5.60 -32.60 0.86
N ASN A 533 -5.66 -31.33 0.48
CA ASN A 533 -5.60 -30.22 1.43
C ASN A 533 -6.95 -29.89 2.09
N LEU A 534 -8.05 -30.32 1.49
CA LEU A 534 -9.40 -29.90 1.88
C LEU A 534 -10.31 -31.12 2.02
N SER A 535 -11.16 -31.09 3.03
CA SER A 535 -12.25 -32.06 3.17
C SER A 535 -13.59 -31.39 3.47
N PHE A 536 -14.69 -32.04 3.09
CA PHE A 536 -16.05 -31.56 3.30
C PHE A 536 -16.99 -32.71 3.73
N PHE A 537 -17.67 -32.52 4.82
CA PHE A 537 -18.71 -33.41 5.34
C PHE A 537 -20.07 -32.77 5.12
N LYS A 538 -20.92 -33.43 4.33
CA LYS A 538 -22.28 -33.01 4.08
C LYS A 538 -23.20 -33.41 5.25
N PHE A 539 -24.24 -32.58 5.55
CA PHE A 539 -25.24 -32.86 6.58
C PHE A 539 -26.49 -33.59 6.07
#